data_de81d7fd9d1acf700ddbc4fbf95d46b2
#
_entry.id   de81d7fd9d1acf700ddbc4fbf95d46b2
#
_cell.length_a   1.000
_cell.length_b   1.000
_cell.length_c   1.000
_cell.angle_alpha   90.00
_cell.angle_beta   90.00
_cell.angle_gamma   90.00
#
_symmetry.space_group_name_H-M   'P 1'
#
loop_
_entity.id
_entity.type
_entity.pdbx_description
1 polymer ?
#
loop_
_entity_poly.entity_id
_entity_poly.type
_entity_poly.pdbx_seq_one_letter_code
_entity_poly.pdbx_strand_id
1 'polypeptide(L)'
;MYILGISAFYHDSAACLLKDGEIIAAAQEERFTRKKHDAGFPHHAILYCLKEAGIAAKDINNVVFYEKPFVKFERLVETYLAFAPKGFTSFAKAMPVWIKDKLFQKSALIKELKSTLDESVDWRERLLFSEHHLSHAASAYYPSPFDSAAVLTLDGVGEWTTTSLAIGKGSDLQVVKEIHFPHSLGLLYSAFTYYTGFKVNSGEYKVMGLAPYGEPRYADLIREKLITVAEDGSFQLDMSYFDYATGLTMTNKKFDALFGGPPRTSETGLTQREMDLAASVQKVTEDIVLELARGIAKETGGR
;
A
#
# COMPACT_ATOMS: atom_id res chain seq x y z
N MET A 1 -5.07 3.20 -29.00
CA MET A 1 -4.85 1.97 -28.19
C MET A 1 -5.62 2.11 -26.89
N TYR A 2 -6.44 1.10 -26.54
CA TYR A 2 -7.18 1.10 -25.27
C TYR A 2 -6.49 0.20 -24.24
N ILE A 3 -6.27 0.73 -23.02
CA ILE A 3 -5.69 0.01 -21.89
C ILE A 3 -6.66 0.09 -20.72
N LEU A 4 -7.01 -1.06 -20.14
CA LEU A 4 -7.85 -1.18 -18.96
C LEU A 4 -6.98 -1.47 -17.74
N GLY A 5 -6.84 -0.52 -16.81
CA GLY A 5 -6.22 -0.72 -15.51
C GLY A 5 -7.21 -1.29 -14.51
N ILE A 6 -6.79 -2.27 -13.70
CA ILE A 6 -7.63 -2.93 -12.69
C ILE A 6 -6.90 -3.01 -11.36
N SER A 7 -7.59 -2.61 -10.28
CA SER A 7 -7.26 -2.91 -8.89
C SER A 7 -8.31 -3.83 -8.29
N ALA A 8 -7.92 -4.95 -7.68
CA ALA A 8 -8.86 -5.94 -7.11
C ALA A 8 -8.18 -6.84 -6.07
N PHE A 9 -8.99 -7.56 -5.28
CA PHE A 9 -8.62 -8.64 -4.35
C PHE A 9 -7.83 -8.21 -3.11
N TYR A 10 -7.90 -6.92 -2.75
CA TYR A 10 -7.34 -6.43 -1.50
C TYR A 10 -8.33 -5.48 -0.79
N HIS A 11 -8.47 -4.24 -1.24
CA HIS A 11 -9.49 -3.28 -0.83
C HIS A 11 -9.75 -2.29 -1.97
N ASP A 12 -10.87 -1.59 -1.93
CA ASP A 12 -11.18 -0.47 -2.84
C ASP A 12 -10.96 -0.80 -4.32
N SER A 13 -11.55 -1.92 -4.77
CA SER A 13 -11.42 -2.34 -6.16
C SER A 13 -11.92 -1.26 -7.13
N ALA A 14 -11.23 -1.11 -8.24
CA ALA A 14 -11.45 -0.04 -9.20
C ALA A 14 -11.04 -0.44 -10.61
N ALA A 15 -11.57 0.27 -11.60
CA ALA A 15 -11.15 0.20 -12.98
C ALA A 15 -10.91 1.59 -13.56
N CYS A 16 -9.95 1.69 -14.47
CA CYS A 16 -9.64 2.89 -15.22
C CYS A 16 -9.37 2.53 -16.69
N LEU A 17 -10.00 3.19 -17.63
CA LEU A 17 -9.79 3.01 -19.06
C LEU A 17 -9.05 4.19 -19.65
N LEU A 18 -7.92 3.90 -20.30
CA LEU A 18 -7.15 4.87 -21.05
C LEU A 18 -7.30 4.64 -22.55
N LYS A 19 -7.27 5.73 -23.31
CA LYS A 19 -7.15 5.73 -24.77
C LYS A 19 -5.96 6.61 -25.16
N ASP A 20 -4.94 6.02 -25.76
CA ASP A 20 -3.75 6.72 -26.24
C ASP A 20 -3.09 7.64 -25.19
N GLY A 21 -3.11 7.20 -23.91
CA GLY A 21 -2.56 7.92 -22.76
C GLY A 21 -3.56 8.82 -22.03
N GLU A 22 -4.74 9.09 -22.59
CA GLU A 22 -5.78 9.90 -21.94
C GLU A 22 -6.74 9.04 -21.10
N ILE A 23 -7.08 9.52 -19.91
CA ILE A 23 -8.07 8.87 -19.02
C ILE A 23 -9.47 9.15 -19.59
N ILE A 24 -10.15 8.11 -20.08
CA ILE A 24 -11.51 8.22 -20.60
C ILE A 24 -12.55 8.09 -19.48
N ALA A 25 -12.35 7.12 -18.59
CA ALA A 25 -13.23 6.90 -17.45
C ALA A 25 -12.49 6.14 -16.33
N ALA A 26 -12.86 6.41 -15.09
CA ALA A 26 -12.38 5.68 -13.92
C ALA A 26 -13.49 5.60 -12.87
N ALA A 27 -13.59 4.46 -12.18
CA ALA A 27 -14.56 4.28 -11.11
C ALA A 27 -14.11 3.23 -10.10
N GLN A 28 -14.50 3.42 -8.84
CA GLN A 28 -14.44 2.40 -7.80
C GLN A 28 -15.70 1.53 -7.83
N GLU A 29 -15.53 0.23 -7.58
CA GLU A 29 -16.64 -0.73 -7.56
C GLU A 29 -17.68 -0.40 -6.48
N GLU A 30 -17.25 0.13 -5.33
CA GLU A 30 -18.13 0.53 -4.24
C GLU A 30 -19.17 1.60 -4.64
N ARG A 31 -18.92 2.39 -5.71
CA ARG A 31 -19.90 3.36 -6.21
C ARG A 31 -21.16 2.67 -6.72
N PHE A 32 -21.02 1.47 -7.21
CA PHE A 32 -22.11 0.64 -7.76
C PHE A 32 -22.66 -0.34 -6.75
N THR A 33 -21.80 -1.10 -6.07
CA THR A 33 -22.20 -2.13 -5.10
C THR A 33 -22.68 -1.58 -3.77
N ARG A 34 -22.34 -0.31 -3.43
CA ARG A 34 -22.58 0.32 -2.13
C ARG A 34 -21.94 -0.41 -0.95
N LYS A 35 -21.00 -1.29 -1.22
CA LYS A 35 -20.21 -1.99 -0.21
C LYS A 35 -18.90 -1.25 -0.01
N LYS A 36 -18.76 -0.61 1.16
CA LYS A 36 -17.56 0.14 1.52
C LYS A 36 -16.32 -0.76 1.51
N HIS A 37 -15.22 -0.29 0.91
CA HIS A 37 -13.97 -1.04 0.74
C HIS A 37 -14.16 -2.37 -0.01
N ASP A 38 -15.02 -2.40 -1.04
CA ASP A 38 -15.25 -3.61 -1.83
C ASP A 38 -13.94 -4.12 -2.42
N ALA A 39 -13.57 -5.34 -2.04
CA ALA A 39 -12.34 -6.01 -2.47
C ALA A 39 -12.54 -6.96 -3.65
N GLY A 40 -13.78 -7.10 -4.13
CA GLY A 40 -14.12 -8.00 -5.24
C GLY A 40 -13.48 -7.61 -6.55
N PHE A 41 -13.75 -8.38 -7.60
CA PHE A 41 -13.38 -7.96 -8.95
C PHE A 41 -14.29 -6.80 -9.40
N PRO A 42 -13.80 -5.72 -10.05
CA PRO A 42 -14.56 -4.51 -10.31
C PRO A 42 -15.45 -4.62 -11.55
N HIS A 43 -16.42 -5.53 -11.54
CA HIS A 43 -17.31 -5.82 -12.67
C HIS A 43 -18.07 -4.59 -13.19
N HIS A 44 -18.71 -3.86 -12.27
CA HIS A 44 -19.53 -2.69 -12.63
C HIS A 44 -18.66 -1.52 -13.07
N ALA A 45 -17.52 -1.29 -12.40
CA ALA A 45 -16.58 -0.24 -12.77
C ALA A 45 -16.00 -0.47 -14.18
N ILE A 46 -15.67 -1.71 -14.53
CA ILE A 46 -15.20 -2.06 -15.88
C ILE A 46 -16.30 -1.79 -16.93
N LEU A 47 -17.52 -2.29 -16.70
CA LEU A 47 -18.63 -2.08 -17.63
C LEU A 47 -18.98 -0.60 -17.78
N TYR A 48 -18.90 0.18 -16.70
CA TYR A 48 -19.05 1.63 -16.74
C TYR A 48 -17.99 2.27 -17.64
N CYS A 49 -16.72 1.94 -17.47
CA CYS A 49 -15.62 2.49 -18.27
C CYS A 49 -15.79 2.18 -19.77
N LEU A 50 -16.19 0.96 -20.13
CA LEU A 50 -16.44 0.60 -21.52
C LEU A 50 -17.63 1.35 -22.10
N LYS A 51 -18.70 1.50 -21.34
CA LYS A 51 -19.90 2.25 -21.73
C LYS A 51 -19.59 3.73 -22.02
N GLU A 52 -18.83 4.38 -21.13
CA GLU A 52 -18.42 5.78 -21.30
C GLU A 52 -17.55 5.97 -22.55
N ALA A 53 -16.68 5.00 -22.86
CA ALA A 53 -15.86 5.02 -24.06
C ALA A 53 -16.60 4.62 -25.34
N GLY A 54 -17.80 4.03 -25.23
CA GLY A 54 -18.57 3.50 -26.38
C GLY A 54 -17.88 2.35 -27.12
N ILE A 55 -17.11 1.50 -26.40
CA ILE A 55 -16.34 0.40 -26.99
C ILE A 55 -16.80 -0.97 -26.50
N ALA A 56 -16.48 -2.00 -27.27
CA ALA A 56 -16.67 -3.40 -26.88
C ALA A 56 -15.41 -3.98 -26.23
N ALA A 57 -15.56 -5.10 -25.53
CA ALA A 57 -14.46 -5.81 -24.86
C ALA A 57 -13.30 -6.17 -25.80
N LYS A 58 -13.58 -6.55 -27.04
CA LYS A 58 -12.61 -6.89 -28.07
C LYS A 58 -11.67 -5.73 -28.45
N ASP A 59 -12.12 -4.47 -28.24
CA ASP A 59 -11.36 -3.26 -28.58
C ASP A 59 -10.28 -2.94 -27.53
N ILE A 60 -10.32 -3.57 -26.33
CA ILE A 60 -9.30 -3.44 -25.30
C ILE A 60 -8.03 -4.13 -25.80
N ASN A 61 -6.94 -3.38 -25.93
CA ASN A 61 -5.65 -3.94 -26.34
C ASN A 61 -4.95 -4.68 -25.20
N ASN A 62 -4.88 -4.05 -24.02
CA ASN A 62 -4.25 -4.65 -22.83
C ASN A 62 -5.09 -4.39 -21.58
N VAL A 63 -4.99 -5.33 -20.65
CA VAL A 63 -5.46 -5.19 -19.27
C VAL A 63 -4.23 -5.17 -18.35
N VAL A 64 -4.11 -4.18 -17.48
CA VAL A 64 -2.99 -4.04 -16.56
C VAL A 64 -3.47 -4.19 -15.13
N PHE A 65 -2.88 -5.14 -14.42
CA PHE A 65 -3.09 -5.33 -12.99
C PHE A 65 -1.98 -4.63 -12.21
N TYR A 66 -2.32 -3.96 -11.11
CA TYR A 66 -1.48 -2.99 -10.40
C TYR A 66 -0.32 -3.57 -9.59
N GLU A 67 -0.23 -4.89 -9.39
CA GLU A 67 0.85 -5.56 -8.62
C GLU A 67 1.28 -6.88 -9.28
N LYS A 68 2.48 -7.36 -8.93
CA LYS A 68 3.03 -8.66 -9.35
C LYS A 68 2.80 -9.71 -8.25
N PRO A 69 1.78 -10.56 -8.34
CA PRO A 69 1.41 -11.49 -7.27
C PRO A 69 2.51 -12.47 -6.87
N PHE A 70 3.34 -12.90 -7.83
CA PHE A 70 4.44 -13.84 -7.56
C PHE A 70 5.54 -13.20 -6.71
N VAL A 71 5.91 -11.94 -6.97
CA VAL A 71 6.91 -11.21 -6.19
C VAL A 71 6.42 -11.00 -4.75
N LYS A 72 5.13 -10.71 -4.61
CA LYS A 72 4.49 -10.60 -3.28
C LYS A 72 4.51 -11.93 -2.51
N PHE A 73 4.27 -13.04 -3.19
CA PHE A 73 4.38 -14.38 -2.60
C PHE A 73 5.83 -14.73 -2.21
N GLU A 74 6.80 -14.43 -3.07
CA GLU A 74 8.23 -14.59 -2.81
C GLU A 74 8.64 -13.87 -1.52
N ARG A 75 8.31 -12.58 -1.38
CA ARG A 75 8.57 -11.82 -0.15
C ARG A 75 8.03 -12.53 1.09
N LEU A 76 6.80 -13.04 1.03
CA LEU A 76 6.20 -13.73 2.17
C LEU A 76 7.01 -14.95 2.56
N VAL A 77 7.41 -15.79 1.60
CA VAL A 77 8.23 -16.98 1.85
C VAL A 77 9.61 -16.61 2.40
N GLU A 78 10.29 -15.67 1.77
CA GLU A 78 11.63 -15.22 2.20
C GLU A 78 11.61 -14.60 3.59
N THR A 79 10.57 -13.81 3.91
CA THR A 79 10.41 -13.24 5.23
C THR A 79 10.35 -14.32 6.31
N TYR A 80 9.52 -15.35 6.12
CA TYR A 80 9.45 -16.44 7.10
C TYR A 80 10.74 -17.27 7.20
N LEU A 81 11.45 -17.47 6.10
CA LEU A 81 12.75 -18.13 6.10
C LEU A 81 13.79 -17.30 6.87
N ALA A 82 13.83 -15.99 6.66
CA ALA A 82 14.76 -15.08 7.32
C ALA A 82 14.55 -15.00 8.85
N PHE A 83 13.32 -15.14 9.31
CA PHE A 83 12.97 -15.08 10.73
C PHE A 83 12.86 -16.46 11.42
N ALA A 84 13.07 -17.56 10.68
CA ALA A 84 12.94 -18.91 11.25
C ALA A 84 13.82 -19.11 12.50
N PRO A 85 13.33 -19.83 13.53
CA PRO A 85 12.06 -20.54 13.64
C PRO A 85 10.86 -19.69 14.09
N LYS A 86 11.03 -18.37 14.25
CA LYS A 86 9.94 -17.47 14.64
C LYS A 86 8.85 -17.44 13.55
N GLY A 87 7.59 -17.32 13.96
CA GLY A 87 6.48 -17.17 13.01
C GLY A 87 5.96 -18.47 12.40
N PHE A 88 6.45 -19.66 12.82
CA PHE A 88 5.98 -20.93 12.24
C PHE A 88 4.44 -21.11 12.32
N THR A 89 3.82 -20.72 13.42
CA THR A 89 2.36 -20.82 13.61
C THR A 89 1.59 -19.92 12.63
N SER A 90 2.05 -18.68 12.43
CA SER A 90 1.44 -17.77 11.46
C SER A 90 1.69 -18.22 10.02
N PHE A 91 2.88 -18.72 9.70
CA PHE A 91 3.22 -19.33 8.43
C PHE A 91 2.28 -20.50 8.09
N ALA A 92 2.14 -21.46 9.02
CA ALA A 92 1.29 -22.62 8.80
C ALA A 92 -0.19 -22.25 8.58
N LYS A 93 -0.68 -21.18 9.19
CA LYS A 93 -2.05 -20.67 8.99
C LYS A 93 -2.21 -19.88 7.68
N ALA A 94 -1.22 -19.07 7.32
CA ALA A 94 -1.30 -18.15 6.19
C ALA A 94 -0.97 -18.84 4.85
N MET A 95 -0.04 -19.79 4.83
CA MET A 95 0.48 -20.40 3.61
C MET A 95 -0.61 -21.06 2.72
N PRO A 96 -1.55 -21.87 3.24
CA PRO A 96 -2.62 -22.45 2.41
C PRO A 96 -3.49 -21.39 1.72
N VAL A 97 -3.76 -20.28 2.41
CA VAL A 97 -4.56 -19.17 1.87
C VAL A 97 -3.77 -18.46 0.77
N TRP A 98 -2.50 -18.16 1.01
CA TRP A 98 -1.66 -17.42 0.05
C TRP A 98 -1.32 -18.22 -1.20
N ILE A 99 -1.09 -19.54 -1.07
CA ILE A 99 -0.93 -20.41 -2.22
C ILE A 99 -2.18 -20.32 -3.11
N LYS A 100 -3.37 -20.45 -2.51
CA LYS A 100 -4.63 -20.37 -3.25
C LYS A 100 -4.84 -18.99 -3.88
N ASP A 101 -4.64 -17.91 -3.12
CA ASP A 101 -5.05 -16.57 -3.53
C ASP A 101 -3.99 -15.89 -4.43
N LYS A 102 -2.69 -16.15 -4.22
CA LYS A 102 -1.62 -15.47 -4.96
C LYS A 102 -1.06 -16.24 -6.13
N LEU A 103 -0.82 -17.56 -5.98
CA LEU A 103 -0.32 -18.37 -7.10
C LEU A 103 -1.37 -18.52 -8.22
N PHE A 104 -2.65 -18.55 -7.88
CA PHE A 104 -3.72 -18.67 -8.87
C PHE A 104 -4.36 -17.33 -9.26
N GLN A 105 -3.84 -16.20 -8.79
CA GLN A 105 -4.42 -14.87 -9.05
C GLN A 105 -4.52 -14.54 -10.54
N LYS A 106 -3.49 -14.90 -11.35
CA LYS A 106 -3.57 -14.73 -12.82
C LYS A 106 -4.74 -15.50 -13.43
N SER A 107 -4.94 -16.74 -13.00
CA SER A 107 -6.05 -17.57 -13.48
C SER A 107 -7.41 -17.05 -13.02
N ALA A 108 -7.48 -16.55 -11.78
CA ALA A 108 -8.68 -15.89 -11.25
C ALA A 108 -9.03 -14.63 -12.06
N LEU A 109 -8.05 -13.75 -12.32
CA LEU A 109 -8.24 -12.56 -13.15
C LEU A 109 -8.76 -12.90 -14.55
N ILE A 110 -8.16 -13.89 -15.22
CA ILE A 110 -8.60 -14.33 -16.55
C ILE A 110 -10.05 -14.86 -16.50
N LYS A 111 -10.40 -15.65 -15.47
CA LYS A 111 -11.76 -16.14 -15.28
C LYS A 111 -12.76 -14.99 -15.10
N GLU A 112 -12.43 -14.02 -14.26
CA GLU A 112 -13.29 -12.86 -14.01
C GLU A 112 -13.43 -11.97 -15.26
N LEU A 113 -12.35 -11.75 -16.01
CA LEU A 113 -12.38 -11.02 -17.29
C LEU A 113 -13.29 -11.71 -18.31
N LYS A 114 -13.18 -13.04 -18.46
CA LYS A 114 -14.05 -13.81 -19.36
C LYS A 114 -15.52 -13.72 -18.98
N SER A 115 -15.83 -13.85 -17.68
CA SER A 115 -17.20 -13.80 -17.20
C SER A 115 -17.82 -12.40 -17.27
N THR A 116 -17.00 -11.34 -17.12
CA THR A 116 -17.47 -9.95 -17.11
C THR A 116 -17.60 -9.37 -18.50
N LEU A 117 -16.69 -9.72 -19.42
CA LEU A 117 -16.52 -9.04 -20.70
C LEU A 117 -16.89 -9.95 -21.87
N ASP A 118 -15.99 -10.82 -22.28
CA ASP A 118 -16.14 -11.66 -23.45
C ASP A 118 -15.30 -12.93 -23.34
N GLU A 119 -15.92 -14.10 -23.43
CA GLU A 119 -15.25 -15.40 -23.36
C GLU A 119 -14.40 -15.68 -24.62
N SER A 120 -14.70 -15.06 -25.75
CA SER A 120 -14.03 -15.27 -27.04
C SER A 120 -12.66 -14.57 -27.11
N VAL A 121 -12.41 -13.59 -26.23
CA VAL A 121 -11.13 -12.84 -26.18
C VAL A 121 -10.10 -13.63 -25.39
N ASP A 122 -8.90 -13.76 -25.95
CA ASP A 122 -7.77 -14.33 -25.21
C ASP A 122 -7.17 -13.31 -24.24
N TRP A 123 -7.76 -13.25 -23.05
CA TRP A 123 -7.30 -12.36 -21.98
C TRP A 123 -5.92 -12.75 -21.43
N ARG A 124 -5.43 -13.96 -21.67
CA ARG A 124 -4.10 -14.40 -21.23
C ARG A 124 -2.99 -13.63 -21.94
N GLU A 125 -3.16 -13.38 -23.22
CA GLU A 125 -2.24 -12.61 -24.06
C GLU A 125 -2.28 -11.12 -23.79
N ARG A 126 -3.45 -10.61 -23.30
CA ARG A 126 -3.68 -9.19 -23.05
C ARG A 126 -3.42 -8.75 -21.60
N LEU A 127 -3.30 -9.70 -20.65
CA LEU A 127 -3.13 -9.41 -19.23
C LEU A 127 -1.66 -9.17 -18.87
N LEU A 128 -1.37 -7.96 -18.43
CA LEU A 128 -0.06 -7.51 -17.96
C LEU A 128 -0.10 -7.20 -16.47
N PHE A 129 1.07 -7.17 -15.84
CA PHE A 129 1.24 -6.84 -14.42
C PHE A 129 2.26 -5.71 -14.30
N SER A 130 1.90 -4.65 -13.58
CA SER A 130 2.82 -3.58 -13.19
C SER A 130 3.45 -3.88 -11.84
N GLU A 131 4.54 -3.21 -11.51
CA GLU A 131 5.07 -3.18 -10.15
C GLU A 131 4.22 -2.26 -9.28
N HIS A 132 4.02 -2.62 -8.01
CA HIS A 132 3.12 -1.91 -7.10
C HIS A 132 3.53 -0.44 -6.92
N HIS A 133 4.79 -0.18 -6.57
CA HIS A 133 5.29 1.19 -6.39
C HIS A 133 5.40 1.99 -7.69
N LEU A 134 5.67 1.32 -8.82
CA LEU A 134 5.58 1.96 -10.13
C LEU A 134 4.14 2.37 -10.46
N SER A 135 3.15 1.55 -10.10
CA SER A 135 1.72 1.91 -10.26
C SER A 135 1.35 3.12 -9.42
N HIS A 136 1.83 3.22 -8.17
CA HIS A 136 1.66 4.41 -7.33
C HIS A 136 2.31 5.65 -7.94
N ALA A 137 3.59 5.54 -8.35
CA ALA A 137 4.31 6.65 -8.96
C ALA A 137 3.63 7.13 -10.26
N ALA A 138 3.20 6.20 -11.12
CA ALA A 138 2.49 6.50 -12.35
C ALA A 138 1.17 7.23 -12.10
N SER A 139 0.41 6.82 -11.07
CA SER A 139 -0.87 7.44 -10.71
C SER A 139 -0.74 8.89 -10.26
N ALA A 140 0.42 9.28 -9.74
CA ALA A 140 0.70 10.65 -9.34
C ALA A 140 1.33 11.47 -10.47
N TYR A 141 2.29 10.88 -11.21
CA TYR A 141 3.09 11.61 -12.20
C TYR A 141 2.32 11.92 -13.48
N TYR A 142 1.75 10.91 -14.14
CA TYR A 142 1.14 11.12 -15.46
C TYR A 142 -0.06 12.06 -15.50
N PRO A 143 -0.95 12.12 -14.49
CA PRO A 143 -2.01 13.12 -14.47
C PRO A 143 -1.56 14.49 -13.92
N SER A 144 -0.29 14.61 -13.47
CA SER A 144 0.24 15.89 -12.98
C SER A 144 0.53 16.86 -14.12
N PRO A 145 0.63 18.17 -13.85
CA PRO A 145 0.98 19.17 -14.87
C PRO A 145 2.49 19.28 -15.14
N PHE A 146 3.33 18.37 -14.60
CA PHE A 146 4.77 18.47 -14.67
C PHE A 146 5.37 17.61 -15.77
N ASP A 147 6.18 18.18 -16.65
CA ASP A 147 6.95 17.44 -17.65
C ASP A 147 8.12 16.65 -17.03
N SER A 148 8.60 17.09 -15.87
CA SER A 148 9.62 16.41 -15.08
C SER A 148 9.35 16.60 -13.61
N ALA A 149 9.39 15.49 -12.86
CA ALA A 149 9.15 15.50 -11.42
C ALA A 149 9.87 14.36 -10.70
N ALA A 150 10.25 14.60 -9.46
CA ALA A 150 10.51 13.53 -8.49
C ALA A 150 9.20 13.09 -7.84
N VAL A 151 9.00 11.79 -7.73
CA VAL A 151 7.78 11.20 -7.19
C VAL A 151 8.13 10.34 -5.98
N LEU A 152 7.70 10.78 -4.80
CA LEU A 152 7.83 10.01 -3.57
C LEU A 152 6.56 9.18 -3.35
N THR A 153 6.73 7.88 -3.16
CA THR A 153 5.64 6.98 -2.78
C THR A 153 5.91 6.36 -1.41
N LEU A 154 4.88 6.29 -0.59
CA LEU A 154 4.91 5.74 0.77
C LEU A 154 3.72 4.79 0.94
N ASP A 155 4.00 3.56 1.35
CA ASP A 155 2.99 2.51 1.51
C ASP A 155 3.21 1.72 2.81
N GLY A 156 2.24 0.91 3.20
CA GLY A 156 2.44 -0.11 4.22
C GLY A 156 3.45 -1.14 3.73
N VAL A 157 3.08 -1.87 2.70
CA VAL A 157 3.97 -2.76 1.96
C VAL A 157 3.33 -3.18 0.63
N GLY A 158 4.01 -2.92 -0.46
CA GLY A 158 3.66 -3.43 -1.78
C GLY A 158 4.14 -4.87 -2.00
N GLU A 159 5.01 -5.07 -2.94
CA GLU A 159 5.73 -6.35 -3.14
C GLU A 159 6.85 -6.47 -2.10
N TRP A 160 7.96 -5.79 -2.30
CA TRP A 160 9.04 -5.61 -1.31
C TRP A 160 9.13 -4.17 -0.82
N THR A 161 8.91 -3.23 -1.71
CA THR A 161 9.07 -1.81 -1.50
C THR A 161 7.99 -1.26 -0.58
N THR A 162 8.39 -0.40 0.33
CA THR A 162 7.55 0.32 1.29
C THR A 162 7.60 1.83 1.08
N THR A 163 8.73 2.30 0.53
CA THR A 163 8.95 3.70 0.15
C THR A 163 9.76 3.71 -1.13
N SER A 164 9.41 4.51 -2.11
CA SER A 164 10.25 4.69 -3.31
C SER A 164 10.34 6.13 -3.77
N LEU A 165 11.48 6.45 -4.38
CA LEU A 165 11.69 7.64 -5.18
C LEU A 165 11.71 7.23 -6.65
N ALA A 166 10.83 7.80 -7.43
CA ALA A 166 10.86 7.70 -8.89
C ALA A 166 11.16 9.07 -9.51
N ILE A 167 11.78 9.05 -10.69
CA ILE A 167 12.02 10.23 -11.51
C ILE A 167 11.20 10.08 -12.79
N GLY A 168 10.33 11.06 -13.01
CA GLY A 168 9.54 11.20 -14.24
C GLY A 168 10.14 12.25 -15.16
N LYS A 169 10.19 11.95 -16.46
CA LYS A 169 10.60 12.92 -17.50
C LYS A 169 9.87 12.60 -18.81
N GLY A 170 8.92 13.44 -19.20
CA GLY A 170 8.04 13.18 -20.34
C GLY A 170 7.25 11.88 -20.12
N SER A 171 7.40 10.88 -21.00
CA SER A 171 6.75 9.57 -20.86
C SER A 171 7.59 8.54 -20.08
N ASP A 172 8.82 8.86 -19.71
CA ASP A 172 9.69 7.96 -18.94
C ASP A 172 9.49 8.16 -17.44
N LEU A 173 9.34 7.06 -16.71
CA LEU A 173 9.17 7.04 -15.25
C LEU A 173 9.97 5.86 -14.69
N GLN A 174 10.99 6.17 -13.90
CA GLN A 174 11.92 5.17 -13.36
C GLN A 174 12.01 5.28 -11.84
N VAL A 175 11.84 4.15 -11.14
CA VAL A 175 12.14 4.03 -9.72
C VAL A 175 13.67 4.00 -9.56
N VAL A 176 14.22 4.93 -8.76
CA VAL A 176 15.67 5.09 -8.60
C VAL A 176 16.19 4.76 -7.21
N LYS A 177 15.33 4.84 -6.18
CA LYS A 177 15.65 4.46 -4.80
C LYS A 177 14.45 3.80 -4.14
N GLU A 178 14.73 2.86 -3.21
CA GLU A 178 13.69 2.13 -2.49
C GLU A 178 14.12 1.85 -1.05
N ILE A 179 13.15 1.86 -0.16
CA ILE A 179 13.23 1.25 1.16
C ILE A 179 12.33 0.01 1.13
N HIS A 180 12.85 -1.12 1.61
CA HIS A 180 12.17 -2.39 1.55
C HIS A 180 11.63 -2.82 2.91
N PHE A 181 10.60 -3.68 2.87
CA PHE A 181 10.13 -4.42 4.03
C PHE A 181 11.29 -5.13 4.75
N PRO A 182 11.36 -5.11 6.09
CA PRO A 182 10.30 -4.74 7.03
C PRO A 182 10.28 -3.26 7.42
N HIS A 183 11.16 -2.41 6.89
CA HIS A 183 11.23 -1.01 7.24
C HIS A 183 10.16 -0.23 6.45
N SER A 184 9.14 0.28 7.15
CA SER A 184 7.99 0.96 6.55
C SER A 184 7.43 2.01 7.50
N LEU A 185 7.28 3.23 6.99
CA LEU A 185 6.62 4.31 7.71
C LEU A 185 5.11 4.04 7.85
N GLY A 186 4.49 3.46 6.82
CA GLY A 186 3.10 3.03 6.87
C GLY A 186 2.86 1.93 7.90
N LEU A 187 3.74 0.93 8.00
CA LEU A 187 3.63 -0.12 9.04
C LEU A 187 3.94 0.40 10.44
N LEU A 188 4.83 1.39 10.59
CA LEU A 188 5.01 2.11 11.86
C LEU A 188 3.69 2.76 12.28
N TYR A 189 3.04 3.50 11.38
CA TYR A 189 1.75 4.12 11.63
C TYR A 189 0.66 3.08 11.96
N SER A 190 0.62 1.98 11.23
CA SER A 190 -0.30 0.86 11.48
C SER A 190 -0.03 0.15 12.82
N ALA A 191 1.22 0.09 13.28
CA ALA A 191 1.55 -0.43 14.60
C ALA A 191 0.94 0.45 15.72
N PHE A 192 0.99 1.77 15.59
CA PHE A 192 0.29 2.69 16.49
C PHE A 192 -1.22 2.63 16.35
N THR A 193 -1.74 2.41 15.13
CA THR A 193 -3.17 2.17 14.90
C THR A 193 -3.65 0.95 15.68
N TYR A 194 -2.93 -0.17 15.59
CA TYR A 194 -3.17 -1.37 16.40
C TYR A 194 -3.08 -1.08 17.90
N TYR A 195 -2.00 -0.40 18.32
CA TYR A 195 -1.71 -0.16 19.73
C TYR A 195 -2.71 0.77 20.40
N THR A 196 -3.27 1.73 19.68
CA THR A 196 -4.38 2.58 20.12
C THR A 196 -5.75 1.91 20.01
N GLY A 197 -5.81 0.63 19.65
CA GLY A 197 -7.01 -0.21 19.62
C GLY A 197 -7.92 0.00 18.42
N PHE A 198 -7.40 0.57 17.33
CA PHE A 198 -8.10 0.67 16.07
C PHE A 198 -7.75 -0.49 15.12
N LYS A 199 -8.61 -0.74 14.16
CA LYS A 199 -8.41 -1.81 13.18
C LYS A 199 -7.40 -1.36 12.12
N VAL A 200 -6.30 -2.10 11.96
CA VAL A 200 -5.29 -1.90 10.91
C VAL A 200 -5.92 -2.03 9.51
N ASN A 201 -5.41 -1.29 8.54
CA ASN A 201 -5.88 -1.16 7.16
C ASN A 201 -7.23 -0.44 6.98
N SER A 202 -7.81 0.07 8.08
CA SER A 202 -9.06 0.81 8.00
C SER A 202 -9.26 1.78 9.17
N GLY A 203 -8.29 1.92 10.05
CA GLY A 203 -8.37 2.75 11.24
C GLY A 203 -7.26 3.79 11.34
N GLU A 204 -6.34 3.85 10.40
CA GLU A 204 -5.25 4.81 10.35
C GLU A 204 -5.78 6.25 10.33
N TYR A 205 -6.85 6.52 9.57
CA TYR A 205 -7.50 7.83 9.56
C TYR A 205 -8.11 8.23 10.92
N LYS A 206 -8.45 7.24 11.78
CA LYS A 206 -8.95 7.50 13.13
C LYS A 206 -7.81 7.96 14.06
N VAL A 207 -6.62 7.39 13.89
CA VAL A 207 -5.40 7.84 14.60
C VAL A 207 -5.05 9.26 14.16
N MET A 208 -5.08 9.54 12.86
CA MET A 208 -4.90 10.90 12.33
C MET A 208 -5.93 11.87 12.91
N GLY A 209 -7.21 11.49 12.95
CA GLY A 209 -8.29 12.31 13.55
C GLY A 209 -8.18 12.44 15.06
N LEU A 210 -7.49 11.52 15.76
CA LEU A 210 -7.26 11.56 17.19
C LEU A 210 -6.05 12.46 17.56
N ALA A 211 -5.06 12.58 16.70
CA ALA A 211 -3.82 13.30 16.94
C ALA A 211 -4.00 14.75 17.42
N PRO A 212 -4.96 15.55 16.89
CA PRO A 212 -5.19 16.93 17.37
C PRO A 212 -5.65 17.05 18.84
N TYR A 213 -6.09 15.95 19.46
CA TYR A 213 -6.55 15.93 20.85
C TYR A 213 -5.43 15.58 21.85
N GLY A 214 -4.23 15.23 21.37
CA GLY A 214 -3.07 14.85 22.16
C GLY A 214 -1.90 15.84 22.04
N GLU A 215 -0.89 15.60 22.84
CA GLU A 215 0.41 16.25 22.76
C GLU A 215 1.47 15.24 22.29
N PRO A 216 2.46 15.62 21.45
CA PRO A 216 3.43 14.68 20.89
C PRO A 216 4.54 14.31 21.90
N ARG A 217 4.17 13.93 23.13
CA ARG A 217 5.08 13.65 24.25
C ARG A 217 6.02 12.48 24.01
N TYR A 218 5.64 11.55 23.13
CA TYR A 218 6.43 10.36 22.80
C TYR A 218 7.21 10.51 21.51
N ALA A 219 7.18 11.66 20.83
CA ALA A 219 7.83 11.84 19.53
C ALA A 219 9.36 11.57 19.59
N ASP A 220 10.04 12.14 20.58
CA ASP A 220 11.48 11.93 20.79
C ASP A 220 11.79 10.46 21.14
N LEU A 221 10.95 9.84 21.95
CA LEU A 221 11.08 8.43 22.33
C LEU A 221 10.91 7.50 21.11
N ILE A 222 9.99 7.80 20.23
CA ILE A 222 9.79 7.07 18.98
C ILE A 222 11.03 7.19 18.09
N ARG A 223 11.56 8.40 17.92
CA ARG A 223 12.78 8.65 17.13
C ARG A 223 14.01 7.98 17.72
N GLU A 224 14.14 7.97 19.04
CA GLU A 224 15.30 7.39 19.71
C GLU A 224 15.27 5.84 19.70
N LYS A 225 14.09 5.23 19.87
CA LYS A 225 13.98 3.79 20.14
C LYS A 225 13.43 2.98 18.97
N LEU A 226 12.55 3.53 18.14
CA LEU A 226 11.82 2.75 17.15
C LEU A 226 12.31 2.97 15.72
N ILE A 227 12.91 4.13 15.42
CA ILE A 227 13.28 4.48 14.06
C ILE A 227 14.59 5.30 14.04
N THR A 228 15.50 4.89 13.17
CA THR A 228 16.70 5.67 12.85
C THR A 228 16.51 6.34 11.51
N VAL A 229 16.74 7.65 11.42
CA VAL A 229 16.59 8.44 10.20
C VAL A 229 17.96 9.01 9.80
N ALA A 230 18.33 8.83 8.53
CA ALA A 230 19.56 9.34 7.95
C ALA A 230 19.39 10.81 7.46
N GLU A 231 20.49 11.47 7.08
CA GLU A 231 20.48 12.87 6.63
C GLU A 231 19.67 13.11 5.35
N ASP A 232 19.50 12.10 4.49
CA ASP A 232 18.68 12.15 3.28
C ASP A 232 17.19 11.82 3.54
N GLY A 233 16.83 11.58 4.81
CA GLY A 233 15.49 11.19 5.25
C GLY A 233 15.21 9.69 5.15
N SER A 234 16.11 8.88 4.58
CA SER A 234 15.94 7.42 4.59
C SER A 234 15.96 6.89 6.03
N PHE A 235 15.26 5.79 6.26
CA PHE A 235 15.03 5.31 7.63
C PHE A 235 15.07 3.80 7.77
N GLN A 236 15.31 3.35 9.00
CA GLN A 236 15.22 1.96 9.42
C GLN A 236 14.48 1.85 10.75
N LEU A 237 13.61 0.84 10.88
CA LEU A 237 12.92 0.53 12.13
C LEU A 237 13.73 -0.47 12.98
N ASP A 238 13.74 -0.31 14.30
CA ASP A 238 14.21 -1.36 15.21
C ASP A 238 13.13 -2.45 15.33
N MET A 239 13.31 -3.50 14.53
CA MET A 239 12.37 -4.63 14.46
C MET A 239 12.22 -5.40 15.76
N SER A 240 13.06 -5.14 16.79
CA SER A 240 12.92 -5.78 18.10
C SER A 240 11.67 -5.35 18.88
N TYR A 241 10.99 -4.29 18.48
CA TYR A 241 9.74 -3.78 19.06
C TYR A 241 8.48 -4.24 18.33
N PHE A 242 8.62 -4.79 17.12
CA PHE A 242 7.51 -5.12 16.22
C PHE A 242 7.37 -6.62 16.00
N ASP A 243 6.14 -7.06 15.78
CA ASP A 243 5.80 -8.46 15.51
C ASP A 243 5.19 -8.68 14.11
N TYR A 244 4.90 -7.62 13.38
CA TYR A 244 4.16 -7.70 12.12
C TYR A 244 4.87 -8.49 11.00
N ALA A 245 6.19 -8.66 11.09
CA ALA A 245 6.93 -9.39 10.07
C ALA A 245 6.51 -10.88 9.98
N THR A 246 6.33 -11.52 11.13
CA THR A 246 6.01 -12.96 11.21
C THR A 246 5.03 -13.32 12.33
N GLY A 247 4.61 -12.34 13.13
CA GLY A 247 3.66 -12.52 14.24
C GLY A 247 2.20 -12.39 13.81
N LEU A 248 1.32 -12.48 14.80
CA LEU A 248 -0.12 -12.27 14.67
C LEU A 248 -0.58 -10.92 15.22
N THR A 249 0.36 -10.14 15.75
CA THR A 249 0.17 -8.79 16.31
C THR A 249 1.11 -7.82 15.63
N MET A 250 0.84 -6.51 15.73
CA MET A 250 1.73 -5.50 15.16
C MET A 250 2.92 -5.18 16.08
N THR A 251 2.68 -5.22 17.40
CA THR A 251 3.65 -4.87 18.44
C THR A 251 3.85 -6.00 19.43
N ASN A 252 4.91 -5.94 20.22
CA ASN A 252 5.23 -6.94 21.23
C ASN A 252 5.36 -6.32 22.63
N LYS A 253 5.70 -7.14 23.63
CA LYS A 253 5.85 -6.72 25.05
C LYS A 253 6.93 -5.65 25.26
N LYS A 254 7.95 -5.59 24.40
CA LYS A 254 8.98 -4.55 24.48
C LYS A 254 8.43 -3.19 24.11
N PHE A 255 7.53 -3.16 23.12
CA PHE A 255 6.75 -1.98 22.76
C PHE A 255 5.81 -1.57 23.90
N ASP A 256 5.12 -2.54 24.52
CA ASP A 256 4.25 -2.30 25.67
C ASP A 256 5.01 -1.65 26.85
N ALA A 257 6.20 -2.15 27.15
CA ALA A 257 7.04 -1.60 28.20
C ALA A 257 7.51 -0.16 27.89
N LEU A 258 7.76 0.15 26.59
CA LEU A 258 8.20 1.48 26.16
C LEU A 258 7.12 2.54 26.37
N PHE A 259 5.85 2.20 26.17
CA PHE A 259 4.71 3.14 26.25
C PHE A 259 3.82 2.93 27.48
N GLY A 260 4.28 2.17 28.49
CA GLY A 260 3.65 2.08 29.81
C GLY A 260 2.40 1.20 29.89
N GLY A 261 2.30 0.14 29.07
CA GLY A 261 1.25 -0.86 29.18
C GLY A 261 0.85 -1.52 27.85
N PRO A 262 -0.11 -2.45 27.84
CA PRO A 262 -0.53 -3.17 26.67
C PRO A 262 -1.30 -2.27 25.67
N PRO A 263 -1.53 -2.75 24.42
CA PRO A 263 -2.44 -2.11 23.48
C PRO A 263 -3.83 -1.90 24.09
N ARG A 264 -4.48 -0.80 23.74
CA ARG A 264 -5.88 -0.55 24.11
C ARG A 264 -6.78 -1.64 23.51
N THR A 265 -7.67 -2.17 24.32
CA THR A 265 -8.71 -3.07 23.81
C THR A 265 -9.73 -2.26 22.99
N SER A 266 -10.10 -2.77 21.81
CA SER A 266 -11.12 -2.14 20.97
C SER A 266 -12.40 -1.87 21.77
N GLU A 267 -13.11 -0.81 21.44
CA GLU A 267 -14.38 -0.37 22.08
C GLU A 267 -14.25 0.12 23.54
N THR A 268 -13.07 0.11 24.16
CA THR A 268 -12.88 0.81 25.44
C THR A 268 -12.73 2.32 25.24
N GLY A 269 -12.96 3.09 26.31
CA GLY A 269 -12.77 4.56 26.25
C GLY A 269 -11.35 4.95 25.84
N LEU A 270 -11.23 6.03 25.08
CA LEU A 270 -9.96 6.65 24.74
C LEU A 270 -9.48 7.48 25.96
N THR A 271 -8.21 7.38 26.27
CA THR A 271 -7.57 8.18 27.33
C THR A 271 -6.57 9.17 26.72
N GLN A 272 -6.01 10.05 27.56
CA GLN A 272 -4.99 10.98 27.13
C GLN A 272 -3.76 10.27 26.55
N ARG A 273 -3.44 9.08 27.04
CA ARG A 273 -2.36 8.26 26.54
C ARG A 273 -2.52 7.94 25.03
N GLU A 274 -3.69 7.49 24.62
CA GLU A 274 -3.96 7.17 23.20
C GLU A 274 -3.94 8.44 22.33
N MET A 275 -4.40 9.57 22.85
CA MET A 275 -4.35 10.87 22.17
C MET A 275 -2.90 11.33 21.98
N ASP A 276 -2.08 11.24 23.02
CA ASP A 276 -0.66 11.63 22.99
C ASP A 276 0.17 10.69 22.09
N LEU A 277 -0.14 9.37 22.07
CA LEU A 277 0.47 8.41 21.15
C LEU A 277 0.11 8.74 19.69
N ALA A 278 -1.15 9.07 19.42
CA ALA A 278 -1.61 9.46 18.08
C ALA A 278 -0.91 10.76 17.63
N ALA A 279 -0.87 11.79 18.47
CA ALA A 279 -0.15 13.04 18.20
C ALA A 279 1.35 12.80 17.94
N SER A 280 1.95 11.88 18.69
CA SER A 280 3.39 11.57 18.58
C SER A 280 3.74 10.86 17.30
N VAL A 281 3.00 9.81 16.90
CA VAL A 281 3.26 9.11 15.64
C VAL A 281 2.93 10.00 14.45
N GLN A 282 1.90 10.84 14.53
CA GLN A 282 1.57 11.83 13.49
C GLN A 282 2.75 12.79 13.29
N LYS A 283 3.24 13.41 14.37
CA LYS A 283 4.40 14.32 14.34
C LYS A 283 5.65 13.67 13.73
N VAL A 284 5.99 12.46 14.17
CA VAL A 284 7.16 11.72 13.65
C VAL A 284 7.00 11.41 12.17
N THR A 285 5.79 10.99 11.76
CA THR A 285 5.49 10.70 10.35
C THR A 285 5.64 11.94 9.47
N GLU A 286 5.07 13.07 9.89
CA GLU A 286 5.18 14.35 9.18
C GLU A 286 6.64 14.79 9.03
N ASP A 287 7.41 14.73 10.11
CA ASP A 287 8.81 15.14 10.10
C ASP A 287 9.65 14.29 9.13
N ILE A 288 9.47 12.96 9.14
CA ILE A 288 10.21 12.04 8.25
C ILE A 288 9.80 12.26 6.80
N VAL A 289 8.52 12.44 6.50
CA VAL A 289 8.05 12.75 5.13
C VAL A 289 8.67 14.07 4.64
N LEU A 290 8.75 15.10 5.50
CA LEU A 290 9.39 16.37 5.17
C LEU A 290 10.91 16.22 5.00
N GLU A 291 11.58 15.40 5.81
CA GLU A 291 13.01 15.10 5.67
C GLU A 291 13.29 14.38 4.35
N LEU A 292 12.50 13.35 4.00
CA LEU A 292 12.55 12.68 2.69
C LEU A 292 12.35 13.67 1.53
N ALA A 293 11.32 14.50 1.60
CA ALA A 293 11.03 15.49 0.55
C ALA A 293 12.17 16.51 0.38
N ARG A 294 12.76 16.97 1.48
CA ARG A 294 13.93 17.89 1.44
C ARG A 294 15.17 17.20 0.90
N GLY A 295 15.44 15.94 1.29
CA GLY A 295 16.53 15.12 0.76
C GLY A 295 16.41 14.95 -0.75
N ILE A 296 15.22 14.60 -1.23
CA ILE A 296 14.88 14.44 -2.65
C ILE A 296 15.07 15.77 -3.40
N ALA A 297 14.52 16.87 -2.88
CA ALA A 297 14.66 18.19 -3.50
C ALA A 297 16.13 18.62 -3.62
N LYS A 298 16.95 18.35 -2.60
CA LYS A 298 18.39 18.62 -2.64
C LYS A 298 19.12 17.78 -3.69
N GLU A 299 18.79 16.50 -3.79
CA GLU A 299 19.42 15.56 -4.74
C GLU A 299 19.03 15.83 -6.19
N THR A 300 17.75 16.16 -6.42
CA THR A 300 17.20 16.40 -7.76
C THR A 300 17.30 17.85 -8.23
N GLY A 301 17.87 18.72 -7.42
CA GLY A 301 17.99 20.17 -7.72
C GLY A 301 16.65 20.91 -7.67
N GLY A 302 15.70 20.44 -6.85
CA GLY A 302 14.39 21.08 -6.67
C GLY A 302 13.41 20.84 -7.83
N ARG A 303 13.58 19.75 -8.57
CA ARG A 303 12.73 19.37 -9.72
C ARG A 303 11.64 18.42 -9.32
#